data_b1d94aff70b4f8c5075cc44ffd14a594
#
_entry.id   b1d94aff70b4f8c5075cc44ffd14a594
#
_cell.length_a   1.000
_cell.length_b   1.000
_cell.length_c   1.000
_cell.angle_alpha   90.00
_cell.angle_beta   90.00
_cell.angle_gamma   90.00
#
_symmetry.space_group_name_H-M   'P 1'
#
loop_
_entity.id
_entity.type
_entity.pdbx_description
1 polymer ?
#
loop_
_entity_poly.entity_id
_entity_poly.type
_entity_poly.pdbx_seq_one_letter_code
_entity_poly.pdbx_strand_id
1 'polypeptide(L)'
;MAVAKFNSEAMEQCRTTVSSQAGQFGAIGDGFSNQYGNPDIFGKLGASGAVSGAVTALDQAGAQEFEAAEKVLRKVESALDAVQTNVANIEEVNKNSMKAV
;
A
#
# COMPACT_ATOMS: atom_id res chain seq x y z
N MET A 1 -9.51 29.62 22.41
CA MET A 1 -8.64 28.62 22.99
C MET A 1 -7.85 27.88 21.94
N ALA A 2 -6.57 27.88 22.12
CA ALA A 2 -5.72 27.21 21.20
C ALA A 2 -5.77 25.71 21.48
N VAL A 3 -6.41 25.03 20.64
CA VAL A 3 -6.42 23.58 20.66
C VAL A 3 -5.58 23.12 19.51
N ALA A 4 -5.10 21.92 19.58
CA ALA A 4 -4.42 21.33 18.47
C ALA A 4 -5.29 21.44 17.23
N LYS A 5 -4.82 22.21 16.28
CA LYS A 5 -5.51 22.32 15.00
C LYS A 5 -5.27 21.06 14.20
N PHE A 6 -6.34 20.43 13.79
CA PHE A 6 -6.22 19.35 12.81
C PHE A 6 -5.82 19.98 11.47
N ASN A 7 -4.69 19.56 10.93
CA ASN A 7 -4.21 20.06 9.65
C ASN A 7 -4.71 19.13 8.54
N SER A 8 -5.82 19.50 7.94
CA SER A 8 -6.45 18.71 6.87
C SER A 8 -5.54 18.55 5.67
N GLU A 9 -4.76 19.59 5.35
CA GLU A 9 -3.85 19.53 4.21
C GLU A 9 -2.72 18.55 4.45
N ALA A 10 -2.12 18.57 5.64
CA ALA A 10 -1.07 17.63 5.99
C ALA A 10 -1.60 16.21 6.02
N MET A 11 -2.80 16.00 6.51
CA MET A 11 -3.45 14.68 6.53
C MET A 11 -3.70 14.19 5.11
N GLU A 12 -4.19 15.06 4.22
CA GLU A 12 -4.42 14.69 2.83
C GLU A 12 -3.11 14.34 2.12
N GLN A 13 -2.04 15.09 2.38
CA GLN A 13 -0.72 14.78 1.84
C GLN A 13 -0.23 13.42 2.33
N CYS A 14 -0.42 13.13 3.61
CA CYS A 14 -0.05 11.85 4.19
C CYS A 14 -0.84 10.70 3.53
N ARG A 15 -2.14 10.85 3.40
CA ARG A 15 -3.01 9.86 2.76
C ARG A 15 -2.59 9.62 1.30
N THR A 16 -2.31 10.69 0.57
CA THR A 16 -1.89 10.61 -0.84
C THR A 16 -0.55 9.91 -0.96
N THR A 17 0.39 10.21 -0.06
CA THR A 17 1.71 9.55 -0.05
C THR A 17 1.56 8.06 0.22
N VAL A 18 0.77 7.68 1.21
CA VAL A 18 0.53 6.26 1.53
C VAL A 18 -0.12 5.55 0.34
N SER A 19 -1.10 6.16 -0.30
CA SER A 19 -1.75 5.60 -1.48
C SER A 19 -0.75 5.38 -2.63
N SER A 20 0.11 6.37 -2.88
CA SER A 20 1.15 6.28 -3.90
C SER A 20 2.14 5.16 -3.59
N GLN A 21 2.57 5.04 -2.34
CA GLN A 21 3.48 3.98 -1.92
C GLN A 21 2.83 2.60 -2.07
N ALA A 22 1.57 2.47 -1.73
CA ALA A 22 0.84 1.22 -1.91
C ALA A 22 0.82 0.80 -3.38
N GLY A 23 0.57 1.75 -4.29
CA GLY A 23 0.60 1.49 -5.73
C GLY A 23 1.98 1.06 -6.21
N GLN A 24 3.05 1.66 -5.69
CA GLN A 24 4.42 1.29 -6.03
C GLN A 24 4.76 -0.12 -5.55
N PHE A 25 4.36 -0.50 -4.34
CA PHE A 25 4.57 -1.86 -3.85
C PHE A 25 3.81 -2.88 -4.69
N GLY A 26 2.58 -2.56 -5.08
CA GLY A 26 1.80 -3.41 -5.97
C GLY A 26 2.47 -3.60 -7.33
N ALA A 27 2.98 -2.53 -7.92
CA ALA A 27 3.67 -2.59 -9.20
C ALA A 27 4.97 -3.41 -9.12
N ILE A 28 5.72 -3.28 -8.02
CA ILE A 28 6.92 -4.10 -7.79
C ILE A 28 6.53 -5.56 -7.69
N GLY A 29 5.46 -5.87 -6.93
CA GLY A 29 4.95 -7.23 -6.79
C GLY A 29 4.54 -7.83 -8.14
N ASP A 30 3.86 -7.05 -8.97
CA ASP A 30 3.47 -7.48 -10.30
C ASP A 30 4.67 -7.78 -11.19
N GLY A 31 5.77 -7.04 -11.00
CA GLY A 31 7.02 -7.31 -11.72
C GLY A 31 7.58 -8.69 -11.43
N PHE A 32 7.42 -9.19 -10.21
CA PHE A 32 7.87 -10.53 -9.86
C PHE A 32 7.08 -11.62 -10.58
N SER A 33 5.81 -11.41 -10.84
CA SER A 33 4.97 -12.43 -11.47
C SER A 33 5.38 -12.74 -12.92
N ASN A 34 6.23 -11.92 -13.53
CA ASN A 34 6.73 -12.12 -14.88
C ASN A 34 8.16 -12.68 -14.93
N GLN A 35 8.75 -12.98 -13.78
CA GLN A 35 10.12 -13.46 -13.65
C GLN A 35 10.13 -14.98 -13.47
N TYR A 36 9.68 -15.70 -14.46
CA TYR A 36 9.60 -17.15 -14.34
C TYR A 36 10.97 -17.81 -14.36
N GLY A 37 11.14 -18.77 -13.49
CA GLY A 37 12.25 -19.70 -13.59
C GLY A 37 12.05 -20.64 -14.76
N ASN A 38 12.31 -20.18 -15.97
CA ASN A 38 12.21 -20.98 -17.18
C ASN A 38 13.45 -21.88 -17.29
N PRO A 39 13.31 -23.21 -17.32
CA PRO A 39 14.45 -24.13 -17.45
C PRO A 39 15.33 -23.82 -18.65
N ASP A 40 14.76 -23.30 -19.73
CA ASP A 40 15.50 -23.02 -20.97
C ASP A 40 16.51 -21.90 -20.80
N ILE A 41 16.30 -20.98 -19.83
CA ILE A 41 17.23 -19.90 -19.53
C ILE A 41 18.55 -20.43 -19.02
N PHE A 42 18.50 -21.54 -18.27
CA PHE A 42 19.68 -22.12 -17.61
C PHE A 42 20.36 -23.19 -18.48
N GLY A 43 19.89 -23.39 -19.71
CA GLY A 43 20.45 -24.35 -20.65
C GLY A 43 20.04 -25.80 -20.32
N LYS A 44 20.81 -26.74 -20.87
CA LYS A 44 20.50 -28.18 -20.73
C LYS A 44 21.34 -28.86 -19.68
N LEU A 45 21.65 -28.16 -18.59
CA LEU A 45 22.39 -28.74 -17.46
C LEU A 45 21.44 -29.61 -16.62
N GLY A 46 21.97 -30.65 -16.01
CA GLY A 46 21.16 -31.56 -15.18
C GLY A 46 20.47 -30.90 -14.00
N ALA A 47 21.03 -29.77 -13.52
CA ALA A 47 20.46 -29.01 -12.41
C ALA A 47 19.52 -27.87 -12.83
N SER A 48 19.30 -27.65 -14.14
CA SER A 48 18.52 -26.51 -14.60
C SER A 48 17.08 -26.51 -14.10
N GLY A 49 16.46 -27.69 -13.99
CA GLY A 49 15.12 -27.79 -13.43
C GLY A 49 15.05 -27.37 -11.97
N ALA A 50 16.04 -27.77 -11.16
CA ALA A 50 16.10 -27.41 -9.75
C ALA A 50 16.34 -25.91 -9.57
N VAL A 51 17.24 -25.31 -10.38
CA VAL A 51 17.51 -23.87 -10.34
C VAL A 51 16.27 -23.10 -10.78
N SER A 52 15.62 -23.52 -11.84
CA SER A 52 14.38 -22.90 -12.30
C SER A 52 13.28 -22.95 -11.23
N GLY A 53 13.14 -24.08 -10.55
CA GLY A 53 12.18 -24.22 -9.45
C GLY A 53 12.49 -23.28 -8.29
N ALA A 54 13.77 -23.14 -7.93
CA ALA A 54 14.19 -22.21 -6.87
C ALA A 54 13.92 -20.75 -7.25
N VAL A 55 14.20 -20.37 -8.51
CA VAL A 55 13.92 -19.02 -9.00
C VAL A 55 12.42 -18.76 -8.99
N THR A 56 11.61 -19.71 -9.41
CA THR A 56 10.14 -19.58 -9.39
C THR A 56 9.64 -19.40 -7.96
N ALA A 57 10.14 -20.19 -7.01
CA ALA A 57 9.75 -20.09 -5.60
C ALA A 57 10.12 -18.72 -5.03
N LEU A 58 11.30 -18.21 -5.33
CA LEU A 58 11.76 -16.89 -4.89
C LEU A 58 10.87 -15.79 -5.49
N ASP A 59 10.56 -15.90 -6.77
CA ASP A 59 9.71 -14.95 -7.48
C ASP A 59 8.31 -14.89 -6.86
N GLN A 60 7.71 -16.05 -6.58
CA GLN A 60 6.40 -16.11 -5.93
C GLN A 60 6.42 -15.54 -4.52
N ALA A 61 7.47 -15.85 -3.76
CA ALA A 61 7.62 -15.31 -2.40
C ALA A 61 7.74 -13.79 -2.43
N GLY A 62 8.54 -13.26 -3.35
CA GLY A 62 8.68 -11.82 -3.54
C GLY A 62 7.35 -11.15 -3.90
N ALA A 63 6.61 -11.71 -4.84
CA ALA A 63 5.32 -11.20 -5.25
C ALA A 63 4.33 -11.18 -4.07
N GLN A 64 4.30 -12.25 -3.28
CA GLN A 64 3.42 -12.34 -2.12
C GLN A 64 3.77 -11.31 -1.04
N GLU A 65 5.06 -11.08 -0.79
CA GLU A 65 5.49 -10.12 0.20
C GLU A 65 5.15 -8.69 -0.19
N PHE A 66 5.36 -8.32 -1.44
CA PHE A 66 4.99 -6.99 -1.92
C PHE A 66 3.48 -6.81 -1.95
N GLU A 67 2.72 -7.83 -2.29
CA GLU A 67 1.26 -7.79 -2.21
C GLU A 67 0.78 -7.58 -0.77
N ALA A 68 1.38 -8.27 0.18
CA ALA A 68 1.05 -8.11 1.60
C ALA A 68 1.37 -6.68 2.07
N ALA A 69 2.51 -6.13 1.65
CA ALA A 69 2.88 -4.75 1.97
C ALA A 69 1.89 -3.75 1.38
N GLU A 70 1.47 -3.95 0.15
CA GLU A 70 0.44 -3.10 -0.47
C GLU A 70 -0.85 -3.13 0.34
N LYS A 71 -1.31 -4.31 0.75
CA LYS A 71 -2.53 -4.45 1.53
C LYS A 71 -2.46 -3.71 2.85
N VAL A 72 -1.31 -3.77 3.54
CA VAL A 72 -1.12 -3.03 4.79
C VAL A 72 -1.19 -1.52 4.54
N LEU A 73 -0.52 -1.03 3.50
CA LEU A 73 -0.57 0.39 3.16
C LEU A 73 -1.97 0.85 2.76
N ARG A 74 -2.74 0.01 2.08
CA ARG A 74 -4.14 0.31 1.75
C ARG A 74 -5.00 0.42 3.00
N LYS A 75 -4.75 -0.41 4.01
CA LYS A 75 -5.43 -0.30 5.29
C LYS A 75 -5.09 0.99 6.01
N VAL A 76 -3.83 1.42 5.96
CA VAL A 76 -3.41 2.70 6.54
C VAL A 76 -4.08 3.85 5.80
N GLU A 77 -4.14 3.81 4.48
CA GLU A 77 -4.83 4.81 3.68
C GLU A 77 -6.30 4.92 4.10
N SER A 78 -6.99 3.78 4.23
CA SER A 78 -8.40 3.75 4.64
C SER A 78 -8.59 4.32 6.03
N ALA A 79 -7.68 4.04 6.96
CA ALA A 79 -7.74 4.58 8.31
C ALA A 79 -7.54 6.10 8.31
N LEU A 80 -6.61 6.61 7.50
CA LEU A 80 -6.39 8.05 7.38
C LEU A 80 -7.61 8.74 6.76
N ASP A 81 -8.22 8.13 5.77
CA ASP A 81 -9.44 8.65 5.16
C ASP A 81 -10.58 8.70 6.18
N ALA A 82 -10.74 7.67 7.00
CA ALA A 82 -11.75 7.64 8.04
C ALA A 82 -11.53 8.74 9.08
N VAL A 83 -10.27 8.97 9.49
CA VAL A 83 -9.94 10.06 10.42
C VAL A 83 -10.29 11.41 9.81
N GLN A 84 -9.91 11.63 8.56
CA GLN A 84 -10.24 12.87 7.84
C GLN A 84 -11.73 13.12 7.80
N THR A 85 -12.51 12.11 7.46
CA THR A 85 -13.97 12.20 7.38
C THR A 85 -14.58 12.49 8.75
N ASN A 86 -14.11 11.82 9.79
CA ASN A 86 -14.60 12.02 11.14
C ASN A 86 -14.31 13.43 11.65
N VAL A 87 -13.11 13.95 11.39
CA VAL A 87 -12.75 15.29 11.82
C VAL A 87 -13.61 16.33 11.08
N ALA A 88 -13.82 16.16 9.78
CA ALA A 88 -14.68 17.06 9.01
C ALA A 88 -16.11 17.07 9.55
N ASN A 89 -16.63 15.90 9.88
CA ASN A 89 -18.00 15.79 10.45
C ASN A 89 -18.08 16.45 11.82
N ILE A 90 -17.09 16.28 12.67
CA ILE A 90 -17.05 16.90 13.98
C ILE A 90 -17.00 18.43 13.86
N GLU A 91 -16.17 18.93 12.95
CA GLU A 91 -16.08 20.37 12.71
C GLU A 91 -17.41 20.95 12.24
N GLU A 92 -18.12 20.25 11.35
CA GLU A 92 -19.42 20.69 10.88
C GLU A 92 -20.48 20.68 11.99
N VAL A 93 -20.50 19.64 12.81
CA VAL A 93 -21.42 19.54 13.95
C VAL A 93 -21.15 20.69 14.92
N ASN A 94 -19.88 20.96 15.24
CA ASN A 94 -19.53 22.04 16.14
C ASN A 94 -19.93 23.40 15.59
N LYS A 95 -19.72 23.62 14.30
CA LYS A 95 -20.12 24.84 13.62
C LYS A 95 -21.63 25.05 13.70
N ASN A 96 -22.40 24.02 13.44
CA ASN A 96 -23.86 24.07 13.51
C ASN A 96 -24.36 24.31 14.93
N SER A 97 -23.74 23.67 15.91
CA SER A 97 -24.06 23.89 17.32
C SER A 97 -23.85 25.34 17.74
N MET A 98 -22.76 25.94 17.28
CA MET A 98 -22.46 27.35 17.57
C MET A 98 -23.47 28.29 16.91
N LYS A 99 -23.94 27.95 15.73
CA LYS A 99 -24.95 28.75 15.02
C LYS A 99 -26.33 28.71 15.70
N ALA A 100 -26.62 27.61 16.38
CA ALA A 100 -27.90 27.43 17.04
C ALA A 100 -28.05 28.25 18.33
N VAL A 101 -26.95 28.78 18.82
CA VAL A 101 -26.95 29.66 20.00
C VAL A 101 -27.14 31.10 19.57
#